data_c5c74b548439800a8f236304e66f079b
#
_entry.id   c5c74b548439800a8f236304e66f079b
#
_cell.length_a   1.000
_cell.length_b   1.000
_cell.length_c   1.000
_cell.angle_alpha   90.00
_cell.angle_beta   90.00
_cell.angle_gamma   90.00
#
_symmetry.space_group_name_H-M   'P 1'
#
loop_
_entity.id
_entity.type
_entity.pdbx_description
1 polymer ?
#
loop_
_entity_poly.entity_id
_entity_poly.type
_entity_poly.pdbx_seq_one_letter_code
_entity_poly.pdbx_strand_id
1 'polypeptide(L)'
;SFIRRMMRGGLKQLAVMGTMHEVGYWEGAIDENTPCNPRSMYGIAKDALRRSAFLLAQEHDVCLQWLRAYYIYGDDARNHSIFTKICEAAELGAETFPFNTGKNKYDFITVDELARQLAACVMQSEVSGVINCCSGQPVSLADKVEQFIQDHGYNIRLDYGAFPDRPYDSPGVWGD
;
A
#
# COMPACT_ATOMS: atom_id res chain seq x y z
N SER A 1 -22.83 11.88 -5.66
CA SER A 1 -21.53 11.75 -4.93
C SER A 1 -20.71 13.02 -5.06
N PHE A 2 -19.74 13.22 -4.19
CA PHE A 2 -18.79 14.34 -4.20
C PHE A 2 -18.05 14.43 -5.55
N ILE A 3 -17.44 13.32 -6.00
CA ILE A 3 -16.69 13.24 -7.26
C ILE A 3 -17.54 13.70 -8.44
N ARG A 4 -18.79 13.21 -8.56
CA ARG A 4 -19.69 13.61 -9.66
C ARG A 4 -19.95 15.13 -9.65
N ARG A 5 -20.10 15.75 -8.47
CA ARG A 5 -20.31 17.18 -8.35
C ARG A 5 -19.09 17.98 -8.82
N MET A 6 -17.88 17.56 -8.46
CA MET A 6 -16.65 18.19 -8.90
C MET A 6 -16.47 18.11 -10.42
N MET A 7 -16.68 16.94 -11.00
CA MET A 7 -16.58 16.75 -12.46
C MET A 7 -17.59 17.61 -13.23
N ARG A 8 -18.84 17.67 -12.77
CA ARG A 8 -19.85 18.58 -13.33
C ARG A 8 -19.49 20.06 -13.17
N GLY A 9 -18.70 20.40 -12.16
CA GLY A 9 -18.18 21.75 -11.94
C GLY A 9 -16.99 22.13 -12.83
N GLY A 10 -16.58 21.26 -13.76
CA GLY A 10 -15.52 21.56 -14.73
C GLY A 10 -14.12 21.07 -14.31
N LEU A 11 -14.02 20.16 -13.32
CA LEU A 11 -12.75 19.50 -12.99
C LEU A 11 -12.19 18.82 -14.22
N LYS A 12 -10.88 19.02 -14.52
CA LYS A 12 -10.20 18.43 -15.67
C LYS A 12 -9.29 17.27 -15.31
N GLN A 13 -8.81 17.22 -14.09
CA GLN A 13 -7.93 16.17 -13.58
C GLN A 13 -8.35 15.78 -12.18
N LEU A 14 -8.32 14.49 -11.90
CA LEU A 14 -8.63 13.92 -10.58
C LEU A 14 -7.63 12.83 -10.26
N ALA A 15 -6.87 12.99 -9.19
CA ALA A 15 -6.05 11.94 -8.62
C ALA A 15 -6.73 11.35 -7.36
N VAL A 16 -6.80 10.04 -7.28
CA VAL A 16 -7.44 9.33 -6.16
C VAL A 16 -6.49 8.27 -5.62
N MET A 17 -6.29 8.27 -4.30
CA MET A 17 -5.52 7.22 -3.64
C MET A 17 -6.24 5.86 -3.71
N GLY A 18 -5.62 4.93 -4.42
CA GLY A 18 -5.96 3.52 -4.47
C GLY A 18 -5.15 2.69 -3.47
N THR A 19 -5.23 1.38 -3.58
CA THR A 19 -4.50 0.44 -2.75
C THR A 19 -4.28 -0.89 -3.47
N MET A 20 -3.16 -1.57 -3.25
CA MET A 20 -2.94 -2.91 -3.78
C MET A 20 -3.97 -3.94 -3.27
N HIS A 21 -4.63 -3.69 -2.15
CA HIS A 21 -5.70 -4.55 -1.61
C HIS A 21 -6.93 -4.66 -2.52
N GLU A 22 -7.07 -3.80 -3.55
CA GLU A 22 -8.10 -3.92 -4.60
C GLU A 22 -7.91 -5.18 -5.44
N VAL A 23 -6.66 -5.61 -5.63
CA VAL A 23 -6.31 -6.79 -6.42
C VAL A 23 -6.70 -8.07 -5.68
N GLY A 24 -6.59 -8.07 -4.35
CA GLY A 24 -6.83 -9.25 -3.52
C GLY A 24 -5.62 -10.18 -3.52
N TYR A 25 -5.87 -11.50 -3.49
CA TYR A 25 -4.78 -12.49 -3.54
C TYR A 25 -4.14 -12.50 -4.93
N TRP A 26 -2.83 -12.29 -4.95
CA TRP A 26 -2.02 -12.30 -6.17
C TRP A 26 -0.58 -12.75 -5.84
N GLU A 27 0.07 -13.42 -6.77
CA GLU A 27 1.47 -13.82 -6.64
C GLU A 27 2.28 -13.17 -7.76
N GLY A 28 3.28 -12.38 -7.38
CA GLY A 28 4.16 -11.71 -8.32
C GLY A 28 3.85 -10.21 -8.50
N ALA A 29 4.28 -9.69 -9.64
CA ALA A 29 4.08 -8.28 -9.99
C ALA A 29 2.61 -7.96 -10.27
N ILE A 30 2.20 -6.77 -9.86
CA ILE A 30 0.90 -6.17 -10.16
C ILE A 30 1.13 -5.00 -11.12
N ASP A 31 0.52 -5.06 -12.28
CA ASP A 31 0.46 -3.98 -13.27
C ASP A 31 -0.92 -3.29 -13.28
N GLU A 32 -1.10 -2.35 -14.19
CA GLU A 32 -2.36 -1.62 -14.36
C GLU A 32 -3.51 -2.51 -14.86
N ASN A 33 -3.20 -3.63 -15.52
CA ASN A 33 -4.16 -4.57 -16.11
C ASN A 33 -4.48 -5.75 -15.19
N THR A 34 -3.76 -5.90 -14.08
CA THR A 34 -3.95 -7.01 -13.15
C THR A 34 -5.40 -7.05 -12.63
N PRO A 35 -6.11 -8.18 -12.75
CA PRO A 35 -7.50 -8.30 -12.35
C PRO A 35 -7.71 -8.02 -10.87
N CYS A 36 -8.73 -7.24 -10.54
CA CYS A 36 -9.11 -6.95 -9.15
C CYS A 36 -10.16 -7.95 -8.66
N ASN A 37 -9.83 -8.67 -7.58
CA ASN A 37 -10.71 -9.61 -6.89
C ASN A 37 -10.52 -9.49 -5.37
N PRO A 38 -10.90 -8.33 -4.78
CA PRO A 38 -10.64 -8.04 -3.37
C PRO A 38 -11.38 -8.99 -2.43
N ARG A 39 -10.71 -9.36 -1.33
CA ARG A 39 -11.24 -10.28 -0.31
C ARG A 39 -11.45 -9.61 1.05
N SER A 40 -11.31 -8.29 1.14
CA SER A 40 -11.58 -7.52 2.35
C SER A 40 -12.61 -6.43 2.08
N MET A 41 -13.37 -6.04 3.10
CA MET A 41 -14.34 -4.94 2.98
C MET A 41 -13.67 -3.64 2.51
N TYR A 42 -12.45 -3.39 2.98
CA TYR A 42 -11.65 -2.25 2.54
C TYR A 42 -11.31 -2.33 1.03
N GLY A 43 -10.77 -3.46 0.58
CA GLY A 43 -10.43 -3.67 -0.82
C GLY A 43 -11.66 -3.59 -1.73
N ILE A 44 -12.79 -4.21 -1.31
CA ILE A 44 -14.06 -4.15 -2.05
C ILE A 44 -14.55 -2.70 -2.19
N ALA A 45 -14.53 -1.92 -1.09
CA ALA A 45 -14.95 -0.53 -1.12
C ALA A 45 -14.06 0.32 -2.04
N LYS A 46 -12.74 0.10 -2.01
CA LYS A 46 -11.77 0.79 -2.86
C LYS A 46 -11.95 0.41 -4.34
N ASP A 47 -12.12 -0.85 -4.67
CA ASP A 47 -12.37 -1.28 -6.06
C ASP A 47 -13.71 -0.76 -6.59
N ALA A 48 -14.77 -0.75 -5.77
CA ALA A 48 -16.06 -0.16 -6.15
C ALA A 48 -15.94 1.34 -6.43
N LEU A 49 -15.18 2.07 -5.58
CA LEU A 49 -14.90 3.49 -5.82
C LEU A 49 -14.10 3.69 -7.11
N ARG A 50 -13.06 2.88 -7.34
CA ARG A 50 -12.24 2.90 -8.55
C ARG A 50 -13.10 2.79 -9.80
N ARG A 51 -13.87 1.71 -9.90
CA ARG A 51 -14.76 1.45 -11.05
C ARG A 51 -15.74 2.60 -11.28
N SER A 52 -16.35 3.11 -10.20
CA SER A 52 -17.28 4.22 -10.27
C SER A 52 -16.61 5.53 -10.73
N ALA A 53 -15.37 5.78 -10.26
CA ALA A 53 -14.60 6.96 -10.64
C ALA A 53 -14.22 6.93 -12.13
N PHE A 54 -13.78 5.77 -12.64
CA PHE A 54 -13.45 5.61 -14.07
C PHE A 54 -14.67 5.84 -14.97
N LEU A 55 -15.84 5.29 -14.63
CA LEU A 55 -17.07 5.56 -15.39
C LEU A 55 -17.43 7.04 -15.41
N LEU A 56 -17.35 7.71 -14.26
CA LEU A 56 -17.63 9.14 -14.17
C LEU A 56 -16.60 10.00 -14.93
N ALA A 57 -15.32 9.62 -14.87
CA ALA A 57 -14.26 10.32 -15.59
C ALA A 57 -14.47 10.24 -17.12
N GLN A 58 -14.86 9.09 -17.62
CA GLN A 58 -15.20 8.90 -19.03
C GLN A 58 -16.43 9.72 -19.44
N GLU A 59 -17.49 9.77 -18.61
CA GLU A 59 -18.71 10.58 -18.89
C GLU A 59 -18.42 12.08 -18.97
N HIS A 60 -17.40 12.57 -18.27
CA HIS A 60 -17.12 14.00 -18.11
C HIS A 60 -15.81 14.47 -18.75
N ASP A 61 -15.12 13.59 -19.48
CA ASP A 61 -13.81 13.88 -20.11
C ASP A 61 -12.78 14.43 -19.09
N VAL A 62 -12.60 13.69 -17.99
CA VAL A 62 -11.68 14.02 -16.89
C VAL A 62 -10.50 13.08 -16.92
N CYS A 63 -9.29 13.62 -16.87
CA CYS A 63 -8.07 12.85 -16.65
C CYS A 63 -8.12 12.24 -15.25
N LEU A 64 -8.31 10.93 -15.13
CA LEU A 64 -8.34 10.21 -13.86
C LEU A 64 -7.03 9.47 -13.65
N GLN A 65 -6.39 9.72 -12.53
CA GLN A 65 -5.21 9.01 -12.04
C GLN A 65 -5.61 8.25 -10.77
N TRP A 66 -5.59 6.92 -10.85
CA TRP A 66 -5.85 6.04 -9.71
C TRP A 66 -4.52 5.55 -9.16
N LEU A 67 -4.05 6.18 -8.07
CA LEU A 67 -2.72 6.01 -7.51
C LEU A 67 -2.73 4.85 -6.53
N ARG A 68 -2.38 3.64 -7.00
CA ARG A 68 -2.39 2.41 -6.22
C ARG A 68 -1.16 2.33 -5.33
N ALA A 69 -1.34 2.59 -4.03
CA ALA A 69 -0.29 2.51 -3.04
C ALA A 69 -0.10 1.08 -2.51
N TYR A 70 1.13 0.78 -2.10
CA TYR A 70 1.55 -0.50 -1.53
C TYR A 70 1.78 -0.39 -0.02
N TYR A 71 2.76 -1.09 0.54
CA TYR A 71 3.00 -1.09 1.99
C TYR A 71 3.81 0.13 2.41
N ILE A 72 3.10 1.14 2.90
CA ILE A 72 3.69 2.42 3.31
C ILE A 72 4.26 2.29 4.73
N TYR A 73 5.48 2.81 4.94
CA TYR A 73 6.11 2.90 6.24
C TYR A 73 6.83 4.25 6.41
N GLY A 74 7.17 4.59 7.67
CA GLY A 74 7.74 5.87 8.07
C GLY A 74 6.71 6.74 8.80
N ASP A 75 7.18 7.58 9.71
CA ASP A 75 6.36 8.32 10.69
C ASP A 75 5.39 7.39 11.44
N ASP A 76 5.95 6.27 11.94
CA ASP A 76 5.17 5.16 12.48
C ASP A 76 4.59 5.42 13.88
N ALA A 77 4.81 6.59 14.46
CA ALA A 77 4.33 6.94 15.80
C ALA A 77 2.79 7.03 15.94
N ARG A 78 2.05 7.06 14.83
CA ARG A 78 0.60 7.33 14.82
C ARG A 78 -0.25 6.34 14.02
N ASN A 79 0.33 5.24 13.59
CA ASN A 79 -0.39 4.20 12.85
C ASN A 79 -0.46 2.89 13.65
N HIS A 80 -1.03 1.84 13.07
CA HIS A 80 -1.12 0.51 13.69
C HIS A 80 -0.29 -0.52 12.93
N SER A 81 0.80 -0.06 12.29
CA SER A 81 1.72 -0.94 11.55
C SER A 81 2.49 -1.86 12.48
N ILE A 82 3.14 -2.85 11.92
CA ILE A 82 4.07 -3.70 12.68
C ILE A 82 5.24 -2.87 13.22
N PHE A 83 5.67 -1.83 12.49
CA PHE A 83 6.75 -0.94 12.90
C PHE A 83 6.39 -0.16 14.16
N THR A 84 5.18 0.42 14.22
CA THR A 84 4.66 1.07 15.43
C THR A 84 4.67 0.14 16.63
N LYS A 85 4.19 -1.10 16.46
CA LYS A 85 4.15 -2.09 17.54
C LYS A 85 5.54 -2.46 18.04
N ILE A 86 6.54 -2.49 17.16
CA ILE A 86 7.93 -2.73 17.54
C ILE A 86 8.49 -1.55 18.32
N CYS A 87 8.22 -0.30 17.89
CA CYS A 87 8.59 0.89 18.66
C CYS A 87 7.99 0.85 20.07
N GLU A 88 6.69 0.60 20.18
CA GLU A 88 6.00 0.49 21.47
C GLU A 88 6.61 -0.62 22.36
N ALA A 89 6.91 -1.78 21.78
CA ALA A 89 7.53 -2.89 22.50
C ALA A 89 8.96 -2.53 22.98
N ALA A 90 9.75 -1.87 22.13
CA ALA A 90 11.09 -1.42 22.48
C ALA A 90 11.07 -0.36 23.58
N GLU A 91 10.14 0.60 23.53
CA GLU A 91 9.95 1.61 24.58
C GLU A 91 9.55 0.99 25.93
N LEU A 92 8.81 -0.11 25.91
CA LEU A 92 8.45 -0.89 27.11
C LEU A 92 9.59 -1.80 27.61
N GLY A 93 10.75 -1.82 26.94
CA GLY A 93 11.90 -2.62 27.30
C GLY A 93 11.75 -4.11 26.99
N ALA A 94 10.88 -4.48 26.03
CA ALA A 94 10.74 -5.87 25.64
C ALA A 94 12.02 -6.38 24.95
N GLU A 95 12.49 -7.56 25.35
CA GLU A 95 13.65 -8.22 24.73
C GLU A 95 13.29 -9.03 23.49
N THR A 96 12.02 -9.41 23.37
CA THR A 96 11.49 -10.19 22.23
C THR A 96 10.17 -9.65 21.74
N PHE A 97 9.90 -9.83 20.44
CA PHE A 97 8.65 -9.47 19.80
C PHE A 97 8.07 -10.70 19.08
N PRO A 98 6.84 -11.13 19.42
CA PRO A 98 6.23 -12.30 18.78
C PRO A 98 6.01 -12.04 17.30
N PHE A 99 6.46 -12.96 16.46
CA PHE A 99 6.48 -12.82 15.02
C PHE A 99 6.05 -14.12 14.33
N ASN A 100 5.50 -14.03 13.13
CA ASN A 100 5.25 -15.20 12.31
C ASN A 100 6.54 -15.65 11.60
N THR A 101 6.48 -16.36 10.48
CA THR A 101 7.70 -16.75 9.75
C THR A 101 8.38 -15.59 9.05
N GLY A 102 7.65 -14.51 8.77
CA GLY A 102 8.12 -13.33 8.06
C GLY A 102 8.53 -13.55 6.61
N LYS A 103 8.24 -14.71 6.01
CA LYS A 103 8.72 -15.11 4.69
C LYS A 103 8.01 -14.39 3.54
N ASN A 104 6.78 -13.91 3.77
CA ASN A 104 6.02 -13.24 2.73
C ASN A 104 6.71 -11.94 2.31
N LYS A 105 6.77 -11.72 1.00
CA LYS A 105 7.43 -10.56 0.40
C LYS A 105 6.42 -9.49 0.02
N TYR A 106 6.75 -8.26 0.36
CA TYR A 106 5.91 -7.10 0.10
C TYR A 106 6.73 -5.97 -0.51
N ASP A 107 6.06 -5.11 -1.24
CA ASP A 107 6.63 -3.86 -1.76
C ASP A 107 6.47 -2.77 -0.71
N PHE A 108 7.56 -2.43 -0.04
CA PHE A 108 7.58 -1.38 0.97
C PHE A 108 8.03 -0.06 0.35
N ILE A 109 7.26 0.98 0.57
CA ILE A 109 7.57 2.34 0.12
C ILE A 109 7.55 3.30 1.32
N THR A 110 8.53 4.22 1.39
CA THR A 110 8.52 5.26 2.42
C THR A 110 7.45 6.31 2.16
N VAL A 111 6.97 6.98 3.21
CA VAL A 111 6.04 8.11 3.07
C VAL A 111 6.60 9.18 2.15
N ASP A 112 7.90 9.50 2.26
CA ASP A 112 8.57 10.52 1.45
C ASP A 112 8.64 10.13 -0.03
N GLU A 113 8.97 8.85 -0.33
CA GLU A 113 9.01 8.35 -1.70
C GLU A 113 7.60 8.36 -2.31
N LEU A 114 6.61 7.86 -1.55
CA LEU A 114 5.22 7.91 -1.98
C LEU A 114 4.79 9.34 -2.28
N ALA A 115 5.09 10.30 -1.38
CA ALA A 115 4.74 11.71 -1.59
C ALA A 115 5.37 12.27 -2.87
N ARG A 116 6.65 11.92 -3.17
CA ARG A 116 7.30 12.32 -4.43
C ARG A 116 6.61 11.73 -5.66
N GLN A 117 6.26 10.45 -5.63
CA GLN A 117 5.54 9.79 -6.73
C GLN A 117 4.15 10.41 -6.93
N LEU A 118 3.40 10.65 -5.84
CA LEU A 118 2.10 11.32 -5.91
C LEU A 118 2.21 12.72 -6.51
N ALA A 119 3.19 13.51 -6.07
CA ALA A 119 3.43 14.85 -6.61
C ALA A 119 3.76 14.79 -8.11
N ALA A 120 4.63 13.87 -8.53
CA ALA A 120 4.96 13.68 -9.94
C ALA A 120 3.70 13.32 -10.78
N CYS A 121 2.83 12.46 -10.27
CA CYS A 121 1.58 12.10 -10.95
C CYS A 121 0.64 13.31 -11.12
N VAL A 122 0.42 14.08 -10.05
CA VAL A 122 -0.57 15.18 -10.10
C VAL A 122 -0.09 16.41 -10.85
N MET A 123 1.23 16.56 -11.06
CA MET A 123 1.82 17.67 -11.80
C MET A 123 1.77 17.50 -13.34
N GLN A 124 1.23 16.40 -13.83
CA GLN A 124 1.07 16.09 -15.26
C GLN A 124 -0.30 15.46 -15.52
N SER A 125 -0.75 15.44 -16.78
CA SER A 125 -2.01 14.84 -17.21
C SER A 125 -1.85 13.88 -18.41
N GLU A 126 -0.63 13.61 -18.83
CA GLU A 126 -0.31 12.74 -19.97
C GLU A 126 -0.48 11.26 -19.60
N VAL A 127 -0.04 10.90 -18.40
CA VAL A 127 -0.22 9.55 -17.84
C VAL A 127 -1.46 9.54 -16.96
N SER A 128 -2.43 8.73 -17.33
CA SER A 128 -3.70 8.55 -16.62
C SER A 128 -4.00 7.07 -16.45
N GLY A 129 -5.11 6.77 -15.79
CA GLY A 129 -5.47 5.38 -15.50
C GLY A 129 -4.98 4.90 -14.15
N VAL A 130 -4.73 3.61 -14.01
CA VAL A 130 -4.13 3.04 -12.79
C VAL A 130 -2.62 3.22 -12.85
N ILE A 131 -2.07 3.82 -11.80
CA ILE A 131 -0.63 4.06 -11.65
C ILE A 131 -0.19 3.41 -10.35
N ASN A 132 0.76 2.49 -10.40
CA ASN A 132 1.33 1.86 -9.22
C ASN A 132 2.32 2.82 -8.54
N CYS A 133 2.04 3.18 -7.29
CA CYS A 133 2.93 3.97 -6.45
C CYS A 133 3.67 3.00 -5.50
N CYS A 134 4.83 2.54 -5.93
CA CYS A 134 5.54 1.41 -5.36
C CYS A 134 7.06 1.58 -5.46
N SER A 135 7.81 0.68 -4.84
CA SER A 135 9.26 0.58 -5.01
C SER A 135 9.67 -0.34 -6.17
N GLY A 136 8.80 -1.28 -6.55
CA GLY A 136 9.10 -2.35 -7.50
C GLY A 136 10.04 -3.43 -6.94
N GLN A 137 10.40 -3.35 -5.66
CA GLN A 137 11.37 -4.24 -5.02
C GLN A 137 10.75 -5.00 -3.85
N PRO A 138 10.36 -6.27 -4.07
CA PRO A 138 9.79 -7.09 -3.00
C PRO A 138 10.85 -7.51 -1.98
N VAL A 139 10.59 -7.21 -0.71
CA VAL A 139 11.43 -7.59 0.43
C VAL A 139 10.60 -8.45 1.39
N SER A 140 11.21 -9.47 2.02
CA SER A 140 10.52 -10.25 3.03
C SER A 140 10.14 -9.38 4.23
N LEU A 141 9.02 -9.72 4.88
CA LEU A 141 8.61 -9.01 6.09
C LEU A 141 9.69 -9.14 7.19
N ALA A 142 10.33 -10.31 7.29
CA ALA A 142 11.42 -10.53 8.23
C ALA A 142 12.60 -9.59 7.98
N ASP A 143 13.14 -9.58 6.76
CA ASP A 143 14.29 -8.73 6.41
C ASP A 143 13.98 -7.26 6.65
N LYS A 144 12.76 -6.84 6.27
CA LYS A 144 12.34 -5.44 6.43
C LYS A 144 12.21 -5.03 7.90
N VAL A 145 11.69 -5.91 8.75
CA VAL A 145 11.53 -5.64 10.18
C VAL A 145 12.87 -5.73 10.91
N GLU A 146 13.73 -6.69 10.58
CA GLU A 146 15.07 -6.77 11.17
C GLU A 146 15.90 -5.53 10.81
N GLN A 147 15.85 -5.08 9.55
CA GLN A 147 16.50 -3.84 9.14
C GLN A 147 15.98 -2.63 9.94
N PHE A 148 14.66 -2.53 10.12
CA PHE A 148 14.05 -1.47 10.91
C PHE A 148 14.54 -1.47 12.37
N ILE A 149 14.60 -2.63 13.01
CA ILE A 149 15.11 -2.79 14.38
C ILE A 149 16.57 -2.33 14.47
N GLN A 150 17.40 -2.74 13.49
CA GLN A 150 18.81 -2.37 13.42
C GLN A 150 18.99 -0.85 13.20
N ASP A 151 18.26 -0.26 12.27
CA ASP A 151 18.35 1.16 11.94
C ASP A 151 17.97 2.08 13.11
N HIS A 152 17.07 1.60 13.99
CA HIS A 152 16.65 2.33 15.19
C HIS A 152 17.48 1.98 16.45
N GLY A 153 18.41 1.05 16.33
CA GLY A 153 19.25 0.62 17.45
C GLY A 153 18.46 -0.07 18.58
N TYR A 154 17.33 -0.68 18.27
CA TYR A 154 16.52 -1.39 19.26
C TYR A 154 17.16 -2.72 19.65
N ASN A 155 17.19 -3.02 20.95
CA ASN A 155 17.68 -4.31 21.48
C ASN A 155 16.50 -5.29 21.64
N ILE A 156 15.80 -5.56 20.55
CA ILE A 156 14.65 -6.47 20.52
C ILE A 156 14.88 -7.55 19.46
N ARG A 157 14.53 -8.79 19.75
CA ARG A 157 14.67 -9.93 18.84
C ARG A 157 13.29 -10.43 18.41
N LEU A 158 13.16 -10.85 17.14
CA LEU A 158 11.94 -11.46 16.66
C LEU A 158 11.83 -12.92 17.17
N ASP A 159 10.71 -13.26 17.80
CA ASP A 159 10.36 -14.62 18.19
C ASP A 159 9.58 -15.28 17.02
N TYR A 160 10.33 -15.84 16.10
CA TYR A 160 9.81 -16.44 14.86
C TYR A 160 8.95 -17.66 15.14
N GLY A 161 7.79 -17.73 14.47
CA GLY A 161 6.85 -18.84 14.61
C GLY A 161 5.96 -18.76 15.84
N ALA A 162 5.98 -17.66 16.58
CA ALA A 162 5.07 -17.43 17.72
C ALA A 162 3.59 -17.55 17.33
N PHE A 163 3.27 -17.33 16.05
CA PHE A 163 1.95 -17.59 15.46
C PHE A 163 2.07 -17.99 14.00
N PRO A 164 1.08 -18.73 13.45
CA PRO A 164 1.13 -19.21 12.08
C PRO A 164 0.98 -18.08 11.06
N ASP A 165 1.56 -18.30 9.87
CA ASP A 165 1.29 -17.46 8.72
C ASP A 165 -0.18 -17.54 8.32
N ARG A 166 -0.71 -16.45 7.79
CA ARG A 166 -2.09 -16.40 7.34
C ARG A 166 -2.20 -17.07 5.96
N PRO A 167 -3.02 -18.11 5.80
CA PRO A 167 -3.10 -18.86 4.54
C PRO A 167 -3.68 -18.07 3.36
N TYR A 168 -4.27 -16.90 3.63
CA TYR A 168 -4.84 -16.01 2.62
C TYR A 168 -3.90 -14.86 2.21
N ASP A 169 -2.75 -14.72 2.87
CA ASP A 169 -1.74 -13.73 2.48
C ASP A 169 -0.94 -14.25 1.28
N SER A 170 -0.66 -13.36 0.35
CA SER A 170 0.17 -13.67 -0.81
C SER A 170 1.61 -13.96 -0.38
N PRO A 171 2.27 -15.00 -0.94
CA PRO A 171 3.67 -15.29 -0.61
C PRO A 171 4.65 -14.21 -1.10
N GLY A 172 4.28 -13.46 -2.13
CA GLY A 172 5.03 -12.31 -2.61
C GLY A 172 4.21 -11.48 -3.58
N VAL A 173 4.11 -10.16 -3.32
CA VAL A 173 3.34 -9.22 -4.13
C VAL A 173 4.03 -7.85 -4.16
N TRP A 174 4.18 -7.29 -5.37
CA TRP A 174 4.81 -5.99 -5.60
C TRP A 174 4.23 -5.27 -6.80
N GLY A 175 4.51 -3.98 -6.95
CA GLY A 175 4.13 -3.20 -8.13
C GLY A 175 5.15 -3.31 -9.26
N ASP A 176 4.67 -3.25 -10.49
CA ASP A 176 5.47 -3.11 -11.70
C ASP A 176 5.35 -1.68 -12.24
#